data_dc1a455b41b7198a95371a8fe39a6886
#
_entry.id   dc1a455b41b7198a95371a8fe39a6886
#
_cell.length_a   1.000
_cell.length_b   1.000
_cell.length_c   1.000
_cell.angle_alpha   90.00
_cell.angle_beta   90.00
_cell.angle_gamma   90.00
#
_symmetry.space_group_name_H-M   'P 1'
#
loop_
_entity.id
_entity.type
_entity.pdbx_description
1 polymer ?
#
loop_
_entity_poly.entity_id
_entity_poly.type
_entity_poly.pdbx_seq_one_letter_code
_entity_poly.pdbx_strand_id
1 'polypeptide(L)'
;MKKLTTGVITDGISIGNAFVYKPSGAPTAYVSGSPVEESDAFLKALETVKAELASQAESNEIFAAHYEMADDPMLEEQTMMMIEEGVSAYDAVLQTSEALCTMFDEIDDEYLKARKDDVKDVCRRIARKISGDEGCAFADVPEGSIIVAHELVPSDTAQMDFSRICGFITETGSRTSHVCI
;
A
#
# COMPACT_ATOMS: atom_id res chain seq x y z
N MET A 1 -5.44 -34.69 -3.17
CA MET A 1 -5.05 -33.44 -3.86
C MET A 1 -6.23 -32.47 -3.76
N LYS A 2 -6.06 -31.31 -3.17
CA LYS A 2 -7.12 -30.29 -3.15
C LYS A 2 -7.02 -29.46 -4.42
N LYS A 3 -8.11 -29.29 -5.12
CA LYS A 3 -8.22 -28.41 -6.29
C LYS A 3 -8.97 -27.15 -5.84
N LEU A 4 -8.35 -25.98 -6.01
CA LEU A 4 -8.99 -24.69 -5.90
C LEU A 4 -9.34 -24.22 -7.32
N THR A 5 -10.54 -23.72 -7.52
CA THR A 5 -10.95 -23.13 -8.79
C THR A 5 -11.10 -21.62 -8.57
N THR A 6 -10.34 -20.83 -9.32
CA THR A 6 -10.36 -19.36 -9.27
C THR A 6 -10.69 -18.81 -10.64
N GLY A 7 -11.00 -17.53 -10.73
CA GLY A 7 -11.00 -16.81 -12.00
C GLY A 7 -9.56 -16.75 -12.54
N VAL A 8 -9.35 -17.19 -13.78
CA VAL A 8 -8.05 -17.06 -14.44
C VAL A 8 -7.93 -15.66 -15.01
N ILE A 9 -6.87 -14.94 -14.64
CA ILE A 9 -6.60 -13.58 -15.11
C ILE A 9 -5.63 -13.62 -16.30
N THR A 10 -4.59 -14.46 -16.20
CA THR A 10 -3.61 -14.69 -17.28
C THR A 10 -3.54 -16.17 -17.60
N ASP A 11 -3.31 -16.49 -18.88
CA ASP A 11 -3.11 -17.88 -19.33
C ASP A 11 -1.69 -18.32 -18.99
N GLY A 12 -1.55 -19.56 -18.50
CA GLY A 12 -0.25 -20.14 -18.21
C GLY A 12 -0.32 -21.32 -17.25
N ILE A 13 0.80 -22.02 -17.11
CA ILE A 13 0.99 -23.08 -16.12
C ILE A 13 2.29 -22.77 -15.39
N SER A 14 2.23 -22.65 -14.08
CA SER A 14 3.41 -22.51 -13.23
C SER A 14 3.40 -23.57 -12.14
N ILE A 15 4.60 -24.05 -11.79
CA ILE A 15 4.83 -24.99 -10.69
C ILE A 15 5.84 -24.34 -9.75
N GLY A 16 5.50 -24.22 -8.49
CA GLY A 16 6.37 -23.59 -7.49
C GLY A 16 5.86 -23.82 -6.07
N ASN A 17 6.64 -23.37 -5.11
CA ASN A 17 6.25 -23.39 -3.71
C ASN A 17 5.35 -22.19 -3.40
N ALA A 18 4.27 -22.39 -2.63
CA ALA A 18 3.43 -21.30 -2.18
C ALA A 18 4.16 -20.47 -1.11
N PHE A 19 4.30 -19.18 -1.36
CA PHE A 19 4.73 -18.19 -0.38
C PHE A 19 3.52 -17.34 0.01
N VAL A 20 3.05 -17.51 1.24
CA VAL A 20 1.88 -16.76 1.73
C VAL A 20 2.34 -15.39 2.20
N TYR A 21 2.05 -14.39 1.39
CA TYR A 21 2.28 -13.00 1.72
C TYR A 21 1.14 -12.50 2.62
N LYS A 22 1.53 -11.99 3.76
CA LYS A 22 0.64 -11.25 4.66
C LYS A 22 1.23 -9.86 4.79
N PRO A 23 0.52 -8.82 4.31
CA PRO A 23 0.90 -7.47 4.64
C PRO A 23 1.10 -7.39 6.14
N SER A 24 2.14 -6.73 6.58
CA SER A 24 2.33 -6.49 8.01
C SER A 24 1.07 -5.85 8.57
N GLY A 25 0.49 -6.50 9.56
CA GLY A 25 -0.65 -5.96 10.30
C GLY A 25 -0.24 -4.68 11.04
N ALA A 26 -1.18 -4.05 11.73
CA ALA A 26 -0.84 -2.96 12.64
C ALA A 26 0.34 -3.38 13.52
N PRO A 27 1.38 -2.53 13.64
CA PRO A 27 2.55 -2.87 14.44
C PRO A 27 2.10 -3.26 15.83
N THR A 28 2.60 -4.39 16.32
CA THR A 28 2.21 -4.95 17.62
C THR A 28 2.53 -4.04 18.80
N ALA A 29 3.27 -2.95 18.58
CA ALA A 29 3.62 -1.97 19.60
C ALA A 29 4.11 -0.63 18.97
N TYR A 30 3.24 0.10 18.27
CA TYR A 30 3.53 1.51 18.08
C TYR A 30 3.30 2.21 19.42
N VAL A 31 4.36 2.77 20.00
CA VAL A 31 4.27 3.53 21.25
C VAL A 31 4.06 4.98 20.86
N SER A 32 2.87 5.49 21.11
CA SER A 32 2.53 6.89 20.88
C SER A 32 3.39 7.82 21.75
N GLY A 33 3.94 8.85 21.10
CA GLY A 33 4.69 9.92 21.73
C GLY A 33 3.84 11.13 22.10
N SER A 34 4.49 12.26 22.34
CA SER A 34 3.81 13.56 22.45
C SER A 34 3.31 14.03 21.07
N PRO A 35 2.30 14.91 20.98
CA PRO A 35 1.83 15.43 19.68
C PRO A 35 2.94 16.02 18.80
N VAL A 36 3.97 16.60 19.39
CA VAL A 36 5.12 17.14 18.65
C VAL A 36 5.95 16.00 18.03
N GLU A 37 6.23 14.95 18.81
CA GLU A 37 6.96 13.77 18.31
C GLU A 37 6.17 13.03 17.23
N GLU A 38 4.84 12.94 17.39
CA GLU A 38 3.94 12.35 16.39
C GLU A 38 3.92 13.16 15.08
N SER A 39 3.84 14.51 15.20
CA SER A 39 3.91 15.39 14.03
C SER A 39 5.23 15.26 13.29
N ASP A 40 6.35 15.25 14.00
CA ASP A 40 7.68 15.07 13.41
C ASP A 40 7.81 13.70 12.73
N ALA A 41 7.28 12.64 13.34
CA ALA A 41 7.29 11.30 12.78
C ALA A 41 6.46 11.23 11.48
N PHE A 42 5.27 11.82 11.47
CA PHE A 42 4.42 11.91 10.29
C PHE A 42 5.08 12.67 9.15
N LEU A 43 5.54 13.91 9.39
CA LEU A 43 6.15 14.74 8.36
C LEU A 43 7.40 14.09 7.77
N LYS A 44 8.24 13.48 8.60
CA LYS A 44 9.42 12.73 8.12
C LYS A 44 9.03 11.53 7.27
N ALA A 45 8.00 10.79 7.65
CA ALA A 45 7.50 9.65 6.89
C ALA A 45 6.91 10.10 5.55
N LEU A 46 6.11 11.17 5.54
CA LEU A 46 5.51 11.77 4.36
C LEU A 46 6.59 12.21 3.35
N GLU A 47 7.60 12.97 3.79
CA GLU A 47 8.69 13.40 2.93
C GLU A 47 9.51 12.22 2.37
N THR A 48 9.71 11.18 3.18
CA THR A 48 10.39 9.96 2.73
C THR A 48 9.59 9.27 1.62
N VAL A 49 8.26 9.13 1.80
CA VAL A 49 7.38 8.51 0.80
C VAL A 49 7.31 9.34 -0.46
N LYS A 50 7.21 10.67 -0.36
CA LYS A 50 7.25 11.59 -1.52
C LYS A 50 8.54 11.41 -2.33
N ALA A 51 9.70 11.35 -1.67
CA ALA A 51 10.97 11.15 -2.34
C ALA A 51 11.07 9.79 -3.05
N GLU A 52 10.58 8.72 -2.42
CA GLU A 52 10.52 7.39 -3.03
C GLU A 52 9.60 7.36 -4.25
N LEU A 53 8.40 7.95 -4.14
CA LEU A 53 7.42 8.04 -5.20
C LEU A 53 7.94 8.86 -6.39
N ALA A 54 8.59 9.99 -6.14
CA ALA A 54 9.21 10.82 -7.17
C ALA A 54 10.26 10.04 -7.98
N SER A 55 11.09 9.24 -7.30
CA SER A 55 12.08 8.38 -7.97
C SER A 55 11.42 7.28 -8.81
N GLN A 56 10.32 6.69 -8.34
CA GLN A 56 9.60 5.64 -9.04
C GLN A 56 8.76 6.17 -10.21
N ALA A 57 8.28 7.42 -10.12
CA ALA A 57 7.47 8.09 -11.14
C ALA A 57 8.19 8.26 -12.48
N GLU A 58 9.54 8.29 -12.50
CA GLU A 58 10.33 8.36 -13.74
C GLU A 58 10.09 7.12 -14.64
N SER A 59 9.73 5.99 -14.05
CA SER A 59 9.56 4.72 -14.75
C SER A 59 8.11 4.23 -14.83
N ASN A 60 7.20 4.81 -14.06
CA ASN A 60 5.82 4.31 -13.98
C ASN A 60 4.84 5.43 -13.57
N GLU A 61 3.87 5.72 -14.46
CA GLU A 61 2.85 6.76 -14.28
C GLU A 61 1.96 6.56 -13.04
N ILE A 62 1.81 5.33 -12.55
CA ILE A 62 1.04 5.04 -11.33
C ILE A 62 1.69 5.75 -10.14
N PHE A 63 3.02 5.70 -10.03
CA PHE A 63 3.73 6.36 -8.94
C PHE A 63 3.76 7.88 -9.07
N ALA A 64 3.63 8.42 -10.29
CA ALA A 64 3.41 9.86 -10.46
C ALA A 64 2.06 10.29 -9.85
N ALA A 65 0.99 9.52 -10.08
CA ALA A 65 -0.30 9.77 -9.46
C ALA A 65 -0.28 9.60 -7.92
N HIS A 66 0.45 8.60 -7.41
CA HIS A 66 0.65 8.41 -5.98
C HIS A 66 1.44 9.56 -5.34
N TYR A 67 2.42 10.12 -6.08
CA TYR A 67 3.16 11.29 -5.62
C TYR A 67 2.23 12.50 -5.45
N GLU A 68 1.37 12.79 -6.45
CA GLU A 68 0.39 13.87 -6.36
C GLU A 68 -0.57 13.70 -5.18
N MET A 69 -0.95 12.45 -4.86
CA MET A 69 -1.78 12.18 -3.68
C MET A 69 -1.03 12.39 -2.37
N ALA A 70 0.25 11.99 -2.31
CA ALA A 70 1.09 12.21 -1.13
C ALA A 70 1.41 13.71 -0.92
N ASP A 71 1.41 14.49 -1.99
CA ASP A 71 1.66 15.94 -1.98
C ASP A 71 0.38 16.78 -1.83
N ASP A 72 -0.78 16.13 -1.69
CA ASP A 72 -2.07 16.82 -1.51
C ASP A 72 -2.15 17.45 -0.10
N PRO A 73 -2.32 18.78 -0.01
CA PRO A 73 -2.44 19.47 1.28
C PRO A 73 -3.55 18.91 2.17
N MET A 74 -4.63 18.38 1.61
CA MET A 74 -5.75 17.83 2.37
C MET A 74 -5.31 16.61 3.19
N LEU A 75 -4.46 15.74 2.65
CA LEU A 75 -3.92 14.59 3.37
C LEU A 75 -3.08 15.05 4.56
N GLU A 76 -2.19 16.02 4.35
CA GLU A 76 -1.31 16.55 5.40
C GLU A 76 -2.13 17.27 6.48
N GLU A 77 -3.00 18.21 6.10
CA GLU A 77 -3.79 19.03 7.04
C GLU A 77 -4.73 18.17 7.89
N GLN A 78 -5.45 17.21 7.31
CA GLN A 78 -6.34 16.33 8.06
C GLN A 78 -5.58 15.43 9.03
N THR A 79 -4.46 14.88 8.60
CA THR A 79 -3.63 14.03 9.48
C THR A 79 -3.06 14.84 10.64
N MET A 80 -2.53 16.03 10.38
CA MET A 80 -1.99 16.91 11.41
C MET A 80 -3.04 17.33 12.42
N MET A 81 -4.26 17.65 11.98
CA MET A 81 -5.36 17.99 12.86
C MET A 81 -5.70 16.85 13.85
N MET A 82 -5.73 15.61 13.37
CA MET A 82 -5.96 14.44 14.23
C MET A 82 -4.82 14.22 15.24
N ILE A 83 -3.57 14.47 14.83
CA ILE A 83 -2.42 14.38 15.73
C ILE A 83 -2.49 15.45 16.83
N GLU A 84 -2.90 16.69 16.50
CA GLU A 84 -3.10 17.76 17.47
C GLU A 84 -4.22 17.42 18.48
N GLU A 85 -5.22 16.64 18.07
CA GLU A 85 -6.28 16.10 18.93
C GLU A 85 -5.82 14.91 19.80
N GLY A 86 -4.58 14.47 19.64
CA GLY A 86 -3.95 13.41 20.45
C GLY A 86 -4.03 12.00 19.86
N VAL A 87 -4.39 11.88 18.58
CA VAL A 87 -4.31 10.60 17.85
C VAL A 87 -2.85 10.32 17.49
N SER A 88 -2.42 9.06 17.55
CA SER A 88 -1.07 8.69 17.10
C SER A 88 -0.90 8.96 15.61
N ALA A 89 0.30 9.32 15.16
CA ALA A 89 0.58 9.57 13.74
C ALA A 89 0.19 8.37 12.86
N TYR A 90 0.44 7.15 13.34
CA TYR A 90 0.06 5.93 12.65
C TYR A 90 -1.45 5.81 12.44
N ASP A 91 -2.22 5.98 13.50
CA ASP A 91 -3.69 5.88 13.44
C ASP A 91 -4.30 7.08 12.70
N ALA A 92 -3.73 8.28 12.85
CA ALA A 92 -4.18 9.48 12.18
C ALA A 92 -4.11 9.33 10.64
N VAL A 93 -3.01 8.83 10.11
CA VAL A 93 -2.87 8.56 8.66
C VAL A 93 -3.91 7.55 8.17
N LEU A 94 -4.16 6.47 8.95
CA LEU A 94 -5.15 5.47 8.55
C LEU A 94 -6.59 6.02 8.60
N GLN A 95 -6.92 6.82 9.62
CA GLN A 95 -8.23 7.48 9.73
C GLN A 95 -8.42 8.51 8.61
N THR A 96 -7.39 9.29 8.27
CA THR A 96 -7.41 10.21 7.13
C THR A 96 -7.69 9.44 5.83
N SER A 97 -7.04 8.28 5.63
CA SER A 97 -7.29 7.41 4.48
C SER A 97 -8.76 6.99 4.39
N GLU A 98 -9.37 6.58 5.50
CA GLU A 98 -10.78 6.20 5.55
C GLU A 98 -11.71 7.38 5.27
N ALA A 99 -11.41 8.56 5.81
CA ALA A 99 -12.17 9.77 5.57
C ALA A 99 -12.15 10.18 4.09
N LEU A 100 -10.98 10.20 3.46
CA LEU A 100 -10.82 10.50 2.04
C LEU A 100 -11.54 9.48 1.15
N CYS A 101 -11.45 8.19 1.48
CA CYS A 101 -12.17 7.15 0.76
C CYS A 101 -13.70 7.33 0.85
N THR A 102 -14.20 7.73 2.02
CA THR A 102 -15.63 8.01 2.23
C THR A 102 -16.09 9.20 1.40
N MET A 103 -15.29 10.27 1.34
CA MET A 103 -15.58 11.44 0.48
C MET A 103 -15.67 11.04 -0.99
N PHE A 104 -14.78 10.16 -1.47
CA PHE A 104 -14.83 9.68 -2.86
C PHE A 104 -16.06 8.80 -3.15
N ASP A 105 -16.60 8.10 -2.15
CA ASP A 105 -17.84 7.32 -2.31
C ASP A 105 -19.08 8.21 -2.49
N GLU A 106 -19.07 9.40 -1.91
CA GLU A 106 -20.18 10.36 -2.04
C GLU A 106 -20.21 11.07 -3.39
N ILE A 107 -19.08 11.06 -4.12
CA ILE A 107 -18.99 11.65 -5.45
C ILE A 107 -19.42 10.62 -6.49
N ASP A 108 -20.40 10.97 -7.34
CA ASP A 108 -20.86 10.09 -8.42
C ASP A 108 -19.93 10.19 -9.65
N ASP A 109 -18.67 9.77 -9.45
CA ASP A 109 -17.62 9.71 -10.45
C ASP A 109 -16.83 8.41 -10.31
N GLU A 110 -16.94 7.54 -11.32
CA GLU A 110 -16.26 6.23 -11.35
C GLU A 110 -14.72 6.35 -11.36
N TYR A 111 -14.19 7.44 -11.90
CA TYR A 111 -12.74 7.68 -11.90
C TYR A 111 -12.23 7.97 -10.48
N LEU A 112 -12.95 8.80 -9.71
CA LEU A 112 -12.59 9.09 -8.32
C LEU A 112 -12.80 7.86 -7.43
N LYS A 113 -13.85 7.08 -7.67
CA LYS A 113 -14.05 5.80 -6.97
C LYS A 113 -12.88 4.82 -7.18
N ALA A 114 -12.35 4.75 -8.41
CA ALA A 114 -11.18 3.92 -8.69
C ALA A 114 -9.90 4.38 -7.98
N ARG A 115 -9.80 5.68 -7.65
CA ARG A 115 -8.65 6.26 -6.92
C ARG A 115 -8.57 5.91 -5.44
N LYS A 116 -9.61 5.34 -4.86
CA LYS A 116 -9.61 4.97 -3.43
C LYS A 116 -8.51 3.98 -3.06
N ASP A 117 -8.26 3.01 -3.93
CA ASP A 117 -7.25 1.99 -3.67
C ASP A 117 -5.84 2.59 -3.72
N ASP A 118 -5.62 3.58 -4.59
CA ASP A 118 -4.37 4.34 -4.66
C ASP A 118 -4.15 5.17 -3.37
N VAL A 119 -5.19 5.88 -2.88
CA VAL A 119 -5.12 6.62 -1.60
C VAL A 119 -4.78 5.69 -0.44
N LYS A 120 -5.44 4.53 -0.36
CA LYS A 120 -5.13 3.54 0.66
C LYS A 120 -3.69 3.05 0.59
N ASP A 121 -3.15 2.83 -0.62
CA ASP A 121 -1.78 2.39 -0.79
C ASP A 121 -0.78 3.46 -0.33
N VAL A 122 -0.98 4.72 -0.71
CA VAL A 122 -0.15 5.85 -0.26
C VAL A 122 -0.18 5.98 1.26
N CYS A 123 -1.36 5.99 1.87
CA CYS A 123 -1.50 6.11 3.33
C CYS A 123 -0.88 4.91 4.06
N ARG A 124 -1.02 3.68 3.54
CA ARG A 124 -0.36 2.50 4.09
C ARG A 124 1.18 2.61 4.02
N ARG A 125 1.73 3.17 2.94
CA ARG A 125 3.19 3.42 2.83
C ARG A 125 3.64 4.38 3.91
N ILE A 126 2.93 5.50 4.11
CA ILE A 126 3.26 6.47 5.16
C ILE A 126 3.18 5.82 6.54
N ALA A 127 2.11 5.10 6.85
CA ALA A 127 1.93 4.40 8.11
C ALA A 127 3.05 3.37 8.40
N ARG A 128 3.51 2.63 7.38
CA ARG A 128 4.66 1.72 7.49
C ARG A 128 5.94 2.46 7.84
N LYS A 129 6.20 3.62 7.23
CA LYS A 129 7.39 4.44 7.55
C LYS A 129 7.33 4.98 8.98
N ILE A 130 6.16 5.39 9.47
CA ILE A 130 5.97 5.83 10.85
C ILE A 130 6.27 4.70 11.84
N SER A 131 5.76 3.51 11.57
CA SER A 131 5.93 2.36 12.46
C SER A 131 7.31 1.71 12.41
N GLY A 132 8.15 2.08 11.44
CA GLY A 132 9.41 1.39 11.17
C GLY A 132 9.23 -0.05 10.66
N ASP A 133 8.01 -0.42 10.29
CA ASP A 133 7.70 -1.72 9.71
C ASP A 133 7.95 -1.66 8.19
N GLU A 134 9.11 -2.09 7.78
CA GLU A 134 9.46 -2.18 6.35
C GLU A 134 8.70 -3.28 5.61
N GLY A 135 7.80 -3.98 6.30
CA GLY A 135 7.01 -5.08 5.77
C GLY A 135 7.80 -6.37 5.65
N CYS A 136 7.11 -7.44 5.29
CA CYS A 136 7.80 -8.68 4.89
C CYS A 136 8.54 -8.39 3.59
N ALA A 137 9.85 -8.27 3.68
CA ALA A 137 10.66 -7.94 2.52
C ALA A 137 10.50 -9.06 1.48
N PHE A 138 9.96 -8.73 0.31
CA PHE A 138 9.94 -9.67 -0.83
C PHE A 138 11.34 -10.15 -1.22
N ALA A 139 12.40 -9.51 -0.66
CA ALA A 139 13.78 -9.97 -0.76
C ALA A 139 13.99 -11.42 -0.25
N ASP A 140 13.19 -11.85 0.73
CA ASP A 140 13.29 -13.19 1.32
C ASP A 140 12.45 -14.25 0.59
N VAL A 141 11.74 -13.87 -0.49
CA VAL A 141 10.95 -14.82 -1.28
C VAL A 141 11.89 -15.82 -1.96
N PRO A 142 11.73 -17.14 -1.70
CA PRO A 142 12.54 -18.15 -2.35
C PRO A 142 12.36 -18.15 -3.86
N GLU A 143 13.41 -18.52 -4.60
CA GLU A 143 13.34 -18.68 -6.05
C GLU A 143 12.30 -19.73 -6.45
N GLY A 144 11.53 -19.46 -7.50
CA GLY A 144 10.47 -20.34 -7.97
C GLY A 144 9.22 -20.32 -7.10
N SER A 145 8.96 -19.24 -6.36
CA SER A 145 7.77 -19.11 -5.52
C SER A 145 6.53 -18.68 -6.30
N ILE A 146 5.37 -19.14 -5.83
CA ILE A 146 4.05 -18.61 -6.19
C ILE A 146 3.55 -17.79 -5.01
N ILE A 147 3.38 -16.48 -5.20
CA ILE A 147 2.89 -15.58 -4.16
C ILE A 147 1.39 -15.81 -3.97
N VAL A 148 1.00 -16.04 -2.72
CA VAL A 148 -0.41 -16.15 -2.33
C VAL A 148 -0.72 -15.01 -1.37
N ALA A 149 -1.62 -14.12 -1.75
CA ALA A 149 -1.96 -12.92 -0.99
C ALA A 149 -3.47 -12.71 -0.94
N HIS A 150 -3.95 -11.93 0.02
CA HIS A 150 -5.32 -11.43 -0.01
C HIS A 150 -5.47 -10.41 -1.15
N GLU A 151 -4.57 -9.45 -1.21
CA GLU A 151 -4.48 -8.38 -2.20
C GLU A 151 -3.01 -8.03 -2.43
N LEU A 152 -2.68 -7.54 -3.61
CA LEU A 152 -1.39 -6.96 -3.93
C LEU A 152 -1.60 -5.56 -4.50
N VAL A 153 -0.95 -4.59 -3.89
CA VAL A 153 -1.00 -3.17 -4.27
C VAL A 153 0.27 -2.78 -5.04
N PRO A 154 0.29 -1.65 -5.76
CA PRO A 154 1.45 -1.21 -6.53
C PRO A 154 2.74 -1.13 -5.71
N SER A 155 2.65 -0.66 -4.47
CA SER A 155 3.80 -0.58 -3.57
C SER A 155 4.38 -1.94 -3.17
N ASP A 156 3.56 -2.99 -3.13
CA ASP A 156 4.01 -4.36 -2.90
C ASP A 156 4.78 -4.90 -4.12
N THR A 157 4.18 -4.76 -5.31
CA THR A 157 4.77 -5.26 -6.56
C THR A 157 6.07 -4.55 -6.93
N ALA A 158 6.21 -3.26 -6.61
CA ALA A 158 7.43 -2.51 -6.85
C ALA A 158 8.65 -3.02 -6.06
N GLN A 159 8.42 -3.76 -4.97
CA GLN A 159 9.48 -4.34 -4.14
C GLN A 159 9.82 -5.79 -4.52
N MET A 160 9.10 -6.38 -5.49
CA MET A 160 9.27 -7.77 -5.87
C MET A 160 10.38 -7.96 -6.88
N ASP A 161 11.18 -9.00 -6.67
CA ASP A 161 12.06 -9.53 -7.71
C ASP A 161 11.31 -10.57 -8.55
N PHE A 162 10.77 -10.12 -9.69
CA PHE A 162 10.00 -10.96 -10.60
C PHE A 162 10.80 -12.11 -11.20
N SER A 163 12.14 -12.09 -11.17
CA SER A 163 12.95 -13.21 -11.63
C SER A 163 12.83 -14.43 -10.71
N ARG A 164 12.41 -14.23 -9.47
CA ARG A 164 12.24 -15.27 -8.45
C ARG A 164 10.81 -15.78 -8.32
N ILE A 165 9.84 -15.11 -8.96
CA ILE A 165 8.40 -15.35 -8.80
C ILE A 165 7.86 -16.02 -10.05
N CYS A 166 7.20 -17.16 -9.88
CA CYS A 166 6.59 -17.94 -10.96
C CYS A 166 5.11 -17.64 -11.19
N GLY A 167 4.44 -16.96 -10.27
CA GLY A 167 3.03 -16.61 -10.39
C GLY A 167 2.43 -16.01 -9.13
N PHE A 168 1.19 -15.56 -9.26
CA PHE A 168 0.42 -14.92 -8.19
C PHE A 168 -0.95 -15.56 -8.03
N ILE A 169 -1.42 -15.65 -6.80
CA ILE A 169 -2.80 -16.01 -6.43
C ILE A 169 -3.27 -14.98 -5.43
N THR A 170 -4.29 -14.21 -5.78
CA THR A 170 -4.91 -13.23 -4.89
C THR A 170 -6.37 -13.57 -4.63
N GLU A 171 -6.90 -13.23 -3.46
CA GLU A 171 -8.32 -13.37 -3.14
C GLU A 171 -9.14 -12.27 -3.78
N THR A 172 -8.57 -11.04 -3.86
CA THR A 172 -9.15 -9.88 -4.52
C THR A 172 -8.31 -9.48 -5.72
N GLY A 173 -8.93 -8.85 -6.70
CA GLY A 173 -8.26 -8.36 -7.90
C GLY A 173 -9.08 -8.60 -9.15
N SER A 174 -8.70 -7.94 -10.23
CA SER A 174 -9.32 -8.04 -11.54
C SER A 174 -8.26 -8.09 -12.64
N ARG A 175 -8.68 -8.28 -13.89
CA ARG A 175 -7.77 -8.21 -15.06
C ARG A 175 -7.12 -6.84 -15.24
N THR A 176 -7.69 -5.81 -14.63
CA THR A 176 -7.18 -4.44 -14.65
C THR A 176 -6.42 -4.07 -13.37
N SER A 177 -6.20 -5.04 -12.46
CA SER A 177 -5.38 -4.78 -11.28
C SER A 177 -3.90 -4.64 -11.67
N HIS A 178 -3.18 -3.82 -10.92
CA HIS A 178 -1.77 -3.48 -11.19
C HIS A 178 -0.82 -4.69 -11.28
N VAL A 179 -1.22 -5.84 -10.69
CA VAL A 179 -0.46 -7.10 -10.75
C VAL A 179 -0.53 -7.78 -12.13
N CYS A 180 -1.51 -7.40 -12.96
CA CYS A 180 -1.78 -8.06 -14.24
C CYS A 180 -1.32 -7.24 -15.45
N ILE A 181 -0.87 -6.03 -15.24
CA ILE A 181 -0.34 -5.10 -16.23
C ILE A 181 1.20 -5.14 -16.18
#